data_6b6fc487e52ac4a51209772105630ce0
#
_entry.id   6b6fc487e52ac4a51209772105630ce0
#
_cell.length_a   1.000
_cell.length_b   1.000
_cell.length_c   1.000
_cell.angle_alpha   90.00
_cell.angle_beta   90.00
_cell.angle_gamma   90.00
#
_symmetry.space_group_name_H-M   'P 1'
#
loop_
_entity.id
_entity.type
_entity.pdbx_description
1 polymer ?
#
loop_
_entity_poly.entity_id
_entity_poly.type
_entity_poly.pdbx_seq_one_letter_code
_entity_poly.pdbx_strand_id
1 'polypeptide(L)'
;MKQVTGSNPFATPERVSIQQSLDGHSFSRPVLAEIPEGSEVRVVELILPGSMLVPERLLSEESARDLLAANGMPAAPEEQIVVCRGSVSDTCGQTSGKRLPADDAATRNGQNLQEEEEAVVALVAVEKRILHEIRERFPEARFTTPLLDKPLSRRKCVWICRREQLLYIKVYEKGLLRMAEVIPARTEAETGYFIEELGQILPLKEYELRITGEHAKELRKWIGKQFEKAICE
;
A
#
# COMPACT_ATOMS: atom_id res chain seq x y z
N MET A 1 27.13 -13.89 -0.99
CA MET A 1 27.42 -13.04 -2.15
C MET A 1 26.09 -12.79 -2.86
N LYS A 2 25.48 -11.64 -2.69
CA LYS A 2 24.25 -11.25 -3.40
C LYS A 2 24.67 -10.65 -4.74
N GLN A 3 24.25 -11.28 -5.84
CA GLN A 3 24.38 -10.70 -7.17
C GLN A 3 23.41 -9.51 -7.27
N VAL A 4 23.97 -8.33 -7.34
CA VAL A 4 23.29 -7.12 -7.79
C VAL A 4 23.17 -7.24 -9.30
N THR A 5 21.99 -7.60 -9.79
CA THR A 5 21.69 -7.57 -11.22
C THR A 5 21.66 -6.12 -11.69
N GLY A 6 22.58 -5.81 -12.60
CA GLY A 6 22.77 -4.64 -13.43
C GLY A 6 21.74 -3.51 -13.41
N SER A 7 21.75 -2.70 -12.38
CA SER A 7 21.19 -1.34 -12.45
C SER A 7 22.27 -0.45 -13.07
N ASN A 8 21.86 0.32 -14.06
CA ASN A 8 22.69 1.35 -14.68
C ASN A 8 23.21 2.28 -13.56
N PRO A 9 24.54 2.40 -13.35
CA PRO A 9 25.09 3.19 -12.24
C PRO A 9 24.81 4.70 -12.34
N PHE A 10 24.14 5.14 -13.39
CA PHE A 10 23.74 6.54 -13.61
C PHE A 10 22.22 6.78 -13.53
N ALA A 11 21.42 5.77 -13.21
CA ALA A 11 19.99 5.98 -13.00
C ALA A 11 19.78 6.53 -11.59
N THR A 12 19.44 7.81 -11.48
CA THR A 12 18.98 8.42 -10.23
C THR A 12 17.69 7.70 -9.80
N PRO A 13 17.57 7.29 -8.52
CA PRO A 13 16.37 6.61 -8.08
C PRO A 13 15.19 7.58 -8.09
N GLU A 14 14.24 7.38 -9.00
CA GLU A 14 13.00 8.18 -9.02
C GLU A 14 12.11 7.91 -7.79
N ARG A 15 12.27 6.74 -7.17
CA ARG A 15 11.49 6.28 -6.00
C ARG A 15 12.41 5.79 -4.90
N VAL A 16 12.15 6.22 -3.68
CA VAL A 16 12.86 5.82 -2.46
C VAL A 16 11.84 5.33 -1.44
N SER A 17 12.15 4.23 -0.76
CA SER A 17 11.34 3.72 0.34
C SER A 17 11.99 4.06 1.68
N ILE A 18 11.20 4.58 2.59
CA ILE A 18 11.60 4.89 3.97
C ILE A 18 10.80 4.00 4.90
N GLN A 19 11.52 3.27 5.72
CA GLN A 19 10.98 2.28 6.60
C GLN A 19 11.36 2.54 8.04
N GLN A 20 10.38 2.32 8.93
CA GLN A 20 10.60 2.31 10.36
C GLN A 20 10.76 0.88 10.83
N SER A 21 11.79 0.62 11.64
CA SER A 21 11.91 -0.64 12.36
C SER A 21 10.78 -0.81 13.37
N LEU A 22 10.34 -2.06 13.59
CA LEU A 22 9.25 -2.37 14.54
C LEU A 22 9.63 -2.15 16.02
N ASP A 23 10.89 -1.82 16.32
CA ASP A 23 11.28 -1.37 17.66
C ASP A 23 10.80 0.07 17.95
N GLY A 24 10.24 0.74 16.94
CA GLY A 24 9.70 2.09 17.04
C GLY A 24 10.75 3.20 17.16
N HIS A 25 12.04 2.84 17.21
CA HIS A 25 13.11 3.77 17.55
C HIS A 25 14.17 3.95 16.45
N SER A 26 14.20 3.07 15.47
CA SER A 26 15.17 3.17 14.37
C SER A 26 14.46 3.25 13.02
N PHE A 27 14.80 4.29 12.28
CA PHE A 27 14.55 4.33 10.84
C PHE A 27 15.73 3.69 10.13
N SER A 28 15.49 3.07 8.99
CA SER A 28 16.57 2.60 8.12
C SER A 28 17.33 3.81 7.58
N ARG A 29 18.15 4.42 8.46
CA ARG A 29 19.06 5.51 8.12
C ARG A 29 19.95 5.24 6.91
N PRO A 30 20.35 3.98 6.63
CA PRO A 30 21.18 3.70 5.46
C PRO A 30 20.57 4.19 4.15
N VAL A 31 19.24 4.16 4.03
CA VAL A 31 18.59 4.47 2.75
C VAL A 31 18.76 5.94 2.34
N LEU A 32 18.63 6.89 3.27
CA LEU A 32 18.84 8.30 2.93
C LEU A 32 20.32 8.61 2.71
N ALA A 33 21.23 8.01 3.48
CA ALA A 33 22.67 8.20 3.36
C ALA A 33 23.24 7.56 2.08
N GLU A 34 22.64 6.51 1.58
CA GLU A 34 23.06 5.80 0.37
C GLU A 34 22.57 6.47 -0.93
N ILE A 35 21.63 7.42 -0.85
CA ILE A 35 21.16 8.14 -2.02
C ILE A 35 22.21 9.20 -2.37
N PRO A 36 22.76 9.22 -3.60
CA PRO A 36 23.71 10.22 -4.01
C PRO A 36 23.18 11.64 -3.86
N GLU A 37 24.04 12.59 -3.49
CA GLU A 37 23.70 14.01 -3.50
C GLU A 37 23.31 14.45 -4.92
N GLY A 38 22.25 15.25 -5.03
CA GLY A 38 21.72 15.72 -6.33
C GLY A 38 20.79 14.73 -7.03
N SER A 39 20.42 13.59 -6.39
CA SER A 39 19.43 12.68 -6.94
C SER A 39 18.04 13.32 -7.02
N GLU A 40 17.38 13.22 -8.16
CA GLU A 40 15.98 13.66 -8.34
C GLU A 40 15.02 12.59 -7.86
N VAL A 41 14.73 12.56 -6.57
CA VAL A 41 13.70 11.67 -6.00
C VAL A 41 12.33 12.32 -6.16
N ARG A 42 11.45 11.69 -6.91
CA ARG A 42 10.07 12.16 -7.16
C ARG A 42 9.03 11.52 -6.24
N VAL A 43 9.33 10.34 -5.74
CA VAL A 43 8.39 9.57 -4.89
C VAL A 43 9.11 9.04 -3.67
N VAL A 44 8.56 9.32 -2.50
CA VAL A 44 8.98 8.74 -1.22
C VAL A 44 7.88 7.81 -0.73
N GLU A 45 8.17 6.52 -0.69
CA GLU A 45 7.27 5.50 -0.16
C GLU A 45 7.48 5.33 1.34
N LEU A 46 6.42 5.57 2.11
CA LEU A 46 6.42 5.42 3.57
C LEU A 46 5.94 4.01 3.94
N ILE A 47 6.83 3.22 4.51
CA ILE A 47 6.59 1.86 4.98
C ILE A 47 6.55 1.87 6.51
N LEU A 48 5.41 2.28 7.05
CA LEU A 48 5.23 2.55 8.48
C LEU A 48 4.00 1.81 9.04
N PRO A 49 4.06 1.28 10.28
CA PRO A 49 2.94 0.59 10.90
C PRO A 49 1.76 1.53 11.21
N GLY A 50 2.03 2.79 11.57
CA GLY A 50 1.02 3.80 11.87
C GLY A 50 0.39 4.40 10.60
N SER A 51 -0.25 3.57 9.78
CA SER A 51 -0.87 3.99 8.52
C SER A 51 -2.28 3.42 8.39
N MET A 52 -3.22 4.24 7.87
CA MET A 52 -4.59 3.81 7.59
C MET A 52 -5.16 4.47 6.34
N LEU A 53 -6.14 3.85 5.71
CA LEU A 53 -6.95 4.47 4.66
C LEU A 53 -8.19 5.14 5.24
N VAL A 54 -8.49 6.33 4.75
CA VAL A 54 -9.71 7.05 5.09
C VAL A 54 -10.38 7.59 3.83
N PRO A 55 -11.71 7.65 3.78
CA PRO A 55 -12.42 8.41 2.76
C PRO A 55 -11.98 9.88 2.76
N GLU A 56 -11.61 10.43 1.61
CA GLU A 56 -11.10 11.81 1.53
C GLU A 56 -12.10 12.84 2.06
N ARG A 57 -13.41 12.59 1.91
CA ARG A 57 -14.48 13.46 2.44
C ARG A 57 -14.48 13.59 3.97
N LEU A 58 -13.89 12.65 4.71
CA LEU A 58 -13.78 12.69 6.17
C LEU A 58 -12.55 13.44 6.66
N LEU A 59 -11.65 13.81 5.74
CA LEU A 59 -10.40 14.46 6.08
C LEU A 59 -10.57 15.97 6.22
N SER A 60 -10.26 16.49 7.41
CA SER A 60 -9.96 17.88 7.67
C SER A 60 -8.57 17.98 8.34
N GLU A 61 -7.99 19.19 8.40
CA GLU A 61 -6.69 19.36 9.07
C GLU A 61 -6.71 18.91 10.55
N GLU A 62 -7.84 19.11 11.22
CA GLU A 62 -8.03 18.76 12.63
C GLU A 62 -8.37 17.28 12.83
N SER A 63 -9.12 16.66 11.89
CA SER A 63 -9.64 15.30 12.05
C SER A 63 -8.59 14.18 11.85
N ALA A 64 -7.50 14.43 11.13
CA ALA A 64 -6.54 13.38 10.78
C ALA A 64 -5.92 12.68 12.03
N ARG A 65 -5.59 13.46 13.07
CA ARG A 65 -5.04 12.93 14.33
C ARG A 65 -6.10 12.14 15.10
N ASP A 66 -7.33 12.64 15.14
CA ASP A 66 -8.43 11.99 15.84
C ASP A 66 -8.85 10.70 15.13
N LEU A 67 -8.81 10.66 13.80
CA LEU A 67 -9.08 9.45 13.01
C LEU A 67 -8.05 8.35 13.30
N LEU A 68 -6.76 8.67 13.36
CA LEU A 68 -5.73 7.71 13.74
C LEU A 68 -5.94 7.23 15.18
N ALA A 69 -6.18 8.13 16.11
CA ALA A 69 -6.40 7.80 17.53
C ALA A 69 -7.65 6.92 17.73
N ALA A 70 -8.75 7.22 17.03
CA ALA A 70 -9.99 6.44 17.08
C ALA A 70 -9.80 5.00 16.55
N ASN A 71 -8.81 4.78 15.68
CA ASN A 71 -8.42 3.47 15.16
C ASN A 71 -7.28 2.81 15.95
N GLY A 72 -7.01 3.27 17.16
CA GLY A 72 -6.00 2.66 18.05
C GLY A 72 -4.55 2.98 17.67
N MET A 73 -4.33 3.96 16.80
CA MET A 73 -3.01 4.40 16.31
C MET A 73 -2.78 5.87 16.66
N PRO A 74 -2.76 6.28 17.94
CA PRO A 74 -2.53 7.67 18.31
C PRO A 74 -1.14 8.10 17.86
N ALA A 75 -1.06 9.15 17.05
CA ALA A 75 0.22 9.72 16.67
C ALA A 75 0.91 10.37 17.87
N ALA A 76 2.17 10.05 18.10
CA ALA A 76 2.99 10.62 19.16
C ALA A 76 3.21 12.14 18.98
N PRO A 77 3.54 12.87 20.05
CA PRO A 77 3.81 14.33 19.95
C PRO A 77 4.94 14.70 18.97
N GLU A 78 5.93 13.82 18.84
CA GLU A 78 7.07 13.94 17.91
C GLU A 78 6.72 13.56 16.46
N GLU A 79 5.54 13.00 16.22
CA GLU A 79 5.07 12.62 14.88
C GLU A 79 4.21 13.71 14.24
N GLN A 80 4.27 13.75 12.93
CA GLN A 80 3.39 14.51 12.06
C GLN A 80 2.65 13.56 11.13
N ILE A 81 1.39 13.86 10.89
CA ILE A 81 0.59 13.07 9.96
C ILE A 81 0.82 13.57 8.54
N VAL A 82 1.21 12.65 7.67
CA VAL A 82 1.35 12.86 6.23
C VAL A 82 0.12 12.29 5.55
N VAL A 83 -0.53 13.09 4.73
CA VAL A 83 -1.64 12.67 3.88
C VAL A 83 -1.08 12.25 2.53
N CYS A 84 -1.13 10.96 2.24
CA CYS A 84 -0.74 10.42 0.95
C CYS A 84 -1.98 10.26 0.06
N ARG A 85 -1.91 10.79 -1.16
CA ARG A 85 -2.97 10.64 -2.17
C ARG A 85 -2.52 9.71 -3.28
N GLY A 86 -3.40 8.80 -3.70
CA GLY A 86 -3.16 7.97 -4.88
C GLY A 86 -3.09 8.85 -6.13
N SER A 87 -2.14 8.61 -7.03
CA SER A 87 -2.19 9.24 -8.34
C SER A 87 -3.15 8.47 -9.24
N VAL A 88 -3.99 9.19 -9.97
CA VAL A 88 -4.92 8.61 -10.95
C VAL A 88 -4.16 7.95 -12.12
N SER A 89 -2.85 8.16 -12.23
CA SER A 89 -2.03 7.78 -13.38
C SER A 89 -1.02 6.64 -13.15
N ASP A 90 -0.85 6.12 -11.94
CA ASP A 90 0.10 5.03 -11.69
C ASP A 90 -0.53 3.63 -11.93
N THR A 91 -1.24 3.46 -13.04
CA THR A 91 -1.42 2.14 -13.63
C THR A 91 -0.08 1.73 -14.24
N CYS A 92 0.70 0.97 -13.49
CA CYS A 92 1.88 0.28 -13.96
C CYS A 92 1.55 -0.51 -15.23
N GLY A 93 2.29 -0.22 -16.31
CA GLY A 93 2.35 -1.08 -17.49
C GLY A 93 1.24 -0.89 -18.51
N GLN A 94 1.30 0.17 -19.29
CA GLN A 94 0.73 0.14 -20.64
C GLN A 94 1.49 -0.89 -21.49
N THR A 95 1.02 -2.14 -21.49
CA THR A 95 1.18 -2.98 -22.66
C THR A 95 0.22 -2.44 -23.70
N SER A 96 0.78 -1.86 -24.76
CA SER A 96 0.08 -1.48 -25.98
C SER A 96 -0.69 -2.70 -26.53
N GLY A 97 -1.98 -2.75 -26.28
CA GLY A 97 -2.92 -3.77 -26.73
C GLY A 97 -4.10 -3.12 -27.41
N LYS A 98 -4.06 -3.13 -28.76
CA LYS A 98 -5.14 -2.99 -29.74
C LYS A 98 -6.54 -2.61 -29.20
N ARG A 99 -6.99 -1.42 -29.58
CA ARG A 99 -8.41 -1.08 -29.62
C ARG A 99 -9.17 -2.12 -30.46
N LEU A 100 -10.13 -2.79 -29.83
CA LEU A 100 -11.18 -3.50 -30.54
C LEU A 100 -12.25 -2.49 -30.99
N PRO A 101 -12.84 -2.70 -32.18
CA PRO A 101 -13.84 -1.79 -32.74
C PRO A 101 -15.13 -1.82 -31.93
N ALA A 102 -15.73 -0.64 -31.85
CA ALA A 102 -17.08 -0.45 -31.33
C ALA A 102 -18.08 -1.00 -32.34
N ASP A 103 -18.90 -1.92 -31.89
CA ASP A 103 -20.19 -2.19 -32.56
C ASP A 103 -21.26 -2.54 -31.53
N ASP A 104 -22.44 -1.96 -31.82
CA ASP A 104 -23.77 -2.25 -31.31
C ASP A 104 -24.25 -1.51 -30.05
N ALA A 105 -24.89 -0.40 -30.39
CA ALA A 105 -25.91 0.24 -29.59
C ALA A 105 -27.10 -0.70 -29.35
N ALA A 106 -27.39 -1.02 -28.11
CA ALA A 106 -28.71 -1.48 -27.69
C ALA A 106 -29.11 -0.79 -26.38
N THR A 107 -30.01 0.15 -26.55
CA THR A 107 -30.81 0.84 -25.52
C THR A 107 -31.29 -0.13 -24.44
N ARG A 108 -30.87 0.08 -23.18
CA ARG A 108 -31.62 -0.37 -22.00
C ARG A 108 -31.53 0.70 -20.93
N ASN A 109 -32.68 1.38 -20.71
CA ASN A 109 -32.99 2.13 -19.50
C ASN A 109 -32.81 1.21 -18.28
N GLY A 110 -31.75 1.40 -17.54
CA GLY A 110 -31.51 0.85 -16.23
C GLY A 110 -30.70 1.90 -15.49
N GLN A 111 -31.22 2.40 -14.40
CA GLN A 111 -30.52 3.28 -13.49
C GLN A 111 -29.27 2.53 -13.01
N ASN A 112 -28.16 2.68 -13.71
CA ASN A 112 -26.83 2.37 -13.20
C ASN A 112 -26.55 3.39 -12.08
N LEU A 113 -26.89 3.04 -10.85
CA LEU A 113 -26.18 3.52 -9.69
C LEU A 113 -24.74 2.98 -9.85
N GLN A 114 -23.92 3.68 -10.62
CA GLN A 114 -22.48 3.59 -10.51
C GLN A 114 -22.22 4.07 -9.07
N GLU A 115 -22.00 3.10 -8.16
CA GLU A 115 -21.36 3.41 -6.89
C GLU A 115 -20.01 4.04 -7.27
N GLU A 116 -19.94 5.36 -7.26
CA GLU A 116 -18.71 6.12 -7.52
C GLU A 116 -17.68 5.59 -6.52
N GLU A 117 -16.57 5.11 -7.04
CA GLU A 117 -15.46 4.65 -6.20
C GLU A 117 -14.99 5.85 -5.37
N GLU A 118 -15.33 5.85 -4.10
CA GLU A 118 -15.02 6.95 -3.19
C GLU A 118 -13.50 7.17 -3.15
N ALA A 119 -13.06 8.41 -3.33
CA ALA A 119 -11.65 8.76 -3.23
C ALA A 119 -11.15 8.48 -1.81
N VAL A 120 -10.10 7.67 -1.71
CA VAL A 120 -9.45 7.35 -0.45
C VAL A 120 -8.06 7.95 -0.41
N VAL A 121 -7.65 8.36 0.79
CA VAL A 121 -6.31 8.83 1.10
C VAL A 121 -5.71 7.97 2.21
N ALA A 122 -4.39 7.90 2.27
CA ALA A 122 -3.72 7.26 3.38
C ALA A 122 -3.20 8.31 4.36
N LEU A 123 -3.49 8.11 5.64
CA LEU A 123 -2.87 8.82 6.75
C LEU A 123 -1.68 8.01 7.25
N VAL A 124 -0.53 8.66 7.39
CA VAL A 124 0.70 8.01 7.84
C VAL A 124 1.34 8.89 8.92
N ALA A 125 1.53 8.34 10.12
CA ALA A 125 2.26 9.01 11.19
C ALA A 125 3.76 8.87 10.95
N VAL A 126 4.47 10.00 10.86
CA VAL A 126 5.91 10.07 10.55
C VAL A 126 6.61 10.95 11.57
N GLU A 127 7.76 10.52 12.08
CA GLU A 127 8.60 11.34 12.96
C GLU A 127 8.95 12.68 12.28
N LYS A 128 8.70 13.79 12.95
CA LYS A 128 8.93 15.16 12.43
C LYS A 128 10.34 15.38 11.92
N ARG A 129 11.33 14.83 12.64
CA ARG A 129 12.75 14.95 12.26
C ARG A 129 13.04 14.28 10.91
N ILE A 130 12.53 13.08 10.71
CA ILE A 130 12.70 12.33 9.46
C ILE A 130 11.97 13.03 8.32
N LEU A 131 10.74 13.47 8.57
CA LEU A 131 9.96 14.20 7.56
C LEU A 131 10.64 15.51 7.14
N HIS A 132 11.26 16.23 8.08
CA HIS A 132 12.05 17.43 7.80
C HIS A 132 13.26 17.12 6.93
N GLU A 133 14.06 16.11 7.30
CA GLU A 133 15.23 15.67 6.54
C GLU A 133 14.86 15.26 5.09
N ILE A 134 13.73 14.53 4.91
CA ILE A 134 13.23 14.17 3.59
C ILE A 134 12.86 15.41 2.78
N ARG A 135 12.12 16.34 3.38
CA ARG A 135 11.64 17.56 2.70
C ARG A 135 12.77 18.51 2.34
N GLU A 136 13.80 18.63 3.18
CA GLU A 136 14.99 19.42 2.86
C GLU A 136 15.74 18.81 1.67
N ARG A 137 15.86 17.50 1.65
CA ARG A 137 16.62 16.80 0.61
C ARG A 137 15.83 16.60 -0.70
N PHE A 138 14.52 16.39 -0.61
CA PHE A 138 13.64 16.11 -1.74
C PHE A 138 12.36 16.96 -1.67
N PRO A 139 12.45 18.29 -1.86
CA PRO A 139 11.34 19.22 -1.63
C PRO A 139 10.13 18.95 -2.54
N GLU A 140 10.37 18.44 -3.75
CA GLU A 140 9.35 18.16 -4.76
C GLU A 140 8.81 16.71 -4.72
N ALA A 141 9.33 15.89 -3.80
CA ALA A 141 8.91 14.50 -3.73
C ALA A 141 7.49 14.37 -3.16
N ARG A 142 6.65 13.60 -3.83
CA ARG A 142 5.36 13.19 -3.30
C ARG A 142 5.51 11.98 -2.38
N PHE A 143 4.68 11.94 -1.33
CA PHE A 143 4.63 10.79 -0.43
C PHE A 143 3.59 9.77 -0.89
N THR A 144 3.92 8.50 -0.74
CA THR A 144 3.01 7.37 -1.00
C THR A 144 3.20 6.27 0.07
N THR A 145 2.35 5.26 0.04
CA THR A 145 2.43 4.07 0.91
C THR A 145 1.83 2.86 0.17
N PRO A 146 2.23 1.62 0.48
CA PRO A 146 1.64 0.42 -0.12
C PRO A 146 0.11 0.32 0.07
N LEU A 147 -0.47 1.02 1.05
CA LEU A 147 -1.92 1.09 1.22
C LEU A 147 -2.65 1.70 0.01
N LEU A 148 -1.97 2.54 -0.78
CA LEU A 148 -2.57 3.18 -1.96
C LEU A 148 -2.46 2.33 -3.23
N ASP A 149 -1.67 1.26 -3.22
CA ASP A 149 -1.58 0.34 -4.36
C ASP A 149 -2.92 -0.36 -4.57
N LYS A 150 -3.37 -0.49 -5.82
CA LYS A 150 -4.65 -1.15 -6.15
C LYS A 150 -4.39 -2.48 -6.84
N PRO A 151 -5.06 -3.57 -6.42
CA PRO A 151 -5.00 -4.83 -7.16
C PRO A 151 -5.74 -4.70 -8.50
N LEU A 152 -5.29 -5.44 -9.49
CA LEU A 152 -5.91 -5.47 -10.82
C LEU A 152 -7.23 -6.27 -10.87
N SER A 153 -7.72 -6.79 -9.74
CA SER A 153 -8.92 -7.64 -9.69
C SER A 153 -10.18 -6.86 -9.32
N ARG A 154 -11.26 -7.15 -10.07
CA ARG A 154 -12.64 -6.69 -9.76
C ARG A 154 -13.48 -7.74 -9.03
N ARG A 155 -12.89 -8.89 -8.67
CA ARG A 155 -13.58 -10.00 -7.96
C ARG A 155 -13.48 -9.80 -6.45
N LYS A 156 -14.08 -10.71 -5.69
CA LYS A 156 -13.75 -10.87 -4.27
C LYS A 156 -12.26 -11.19 -4.15
N CYS A 157 -11.51 -10.30 -3.52
CA CYS A 157 -10.05 -10.37 -3.49
C CYS A 157 -9.52 -9.94 -2.13
N VAL A 158 -8.60 -10.72 -1.58
CA VAL A 158 -7.72 -10.30 -0.51
C VAL A 158 -6.37 -9.98 -1.15
N TRP A 159 -5.95 -8.74 -1.08
CA TRP A 159 -4.65 -8.30 -1.56
C TRP A 159 -3.71 -8.13 -0.37
N ILE A 160 -2.52 -8.70 -0.47
CA ILE A 160 -1.48 -8.61 0.56
C ILE A 160 -0.19 -8.14 -0.09
N CYS A 161 0.36 -7.05 0.44
CA CYS A 161 1.70 -6.59 0.11
C CYS A 161 2.60 -6.76 1.32
N ARG A 162 3.69 -7.54 1.17
CA ARG A 162 4.71 -7.66 2.20
C ARG A 162 5.83 -6.65 1.96
N ARG A 163 6.13 -5.88 2.98
CA ARG A 163 7.30 -5.00 3.04
C ARG A 163 8.02 -5.29 4.34
N GLU A 164 9.20 -5.95 4.25
CA GLU A 164 9.98 -6.44 5.41
C GLU A 164 9.12 -7.16 6.46
N GLN A 165 8.79 -6.47 7.55
CA GLN A 165 8.07 -7.03 8.70
C GLN A 165 6.61 -6.56 8.78
N LEU A 166 6.12 -5.87 7.75
CA LEU A 166 4.75 -5.40 7.66
C LEU A 166 3.98 -6.11 6.56
N LEU A 167 2.73 -6.45 6.85
CA LEU A 167 1.74 -6.87 5.87
C LEU A 167 0.71 -5.76 5.72
N TYR A 168 0.56 -5.29 4.51
CA TYR A 168 -0.52 -4.40 4.09
C TYR A 168 -1.61 -5.28 3.50
N ILE A 169 -2.75 -5.36 4.18
CA ILE A 169 -3.86 -6.24 3.81
C ILE A 169 -5.03 -5.38 3.36
N LYS A 170 -5.60 -5.69 2.21
CA LYS A 170 -6.82 -5.06 1.72
C LYS A 170 -7.80 -6.12 1.23
N VAL A 171 -9.07 -5.93 1.58
CA VAL A 171 -10.17 -6.80 1.13
C VAL A 171 -11.06 -6.01 0.18
N TYR A 172 -11.31 -6.58 -0.96
CA TYR A 172 -12.20 -6.01 -1.98
C TYR A 172 -13.37 -6.96 -2.27
N GLU A 173 -14.56 -6.38 -2.42
CA GLU A 173 -15.74 -7.06 -2.93
C GLU A 173 -16.37 -6.22 -4.03
N LYS A 174 -16.62 -6.81 -5.18
CA LYS A 174 -17.20 -6.13 -6.35
C LYS A 174 -16.45 -4.85 -6.75
N GLY A 175 -15.14 -4.81 -6.51
CA GLY A 175 -14.29 -3.65 -6.78
C GLY A 175 -14.27 -2.61 -5.66
N LEU A 176 -15.11 -2.72 -4.63
CA LEU A 176 -15.14 -1.81 -3.49
C LEU A 176 -14.20 -2.28 -2.39
N LEU A 177 -13.44 -1.35 -1.82
CA LEU A 177 -12.63 -1.60 -0.63
C LEU A 177 -13.52 -1.81 0.58
N ARG A 178 -13.38 -2.95 1.28
CA ARG A 178 -14.13 -3.31 2.50
C ARG A 178 -13.30 -3.19 3.75
N MET A 179 -12.02 -3.48 3.65
CA MET A 179 -11.10 -3.44 4.78
C MET A 179 -9.70 -3.07 4.30
N ALA A 180 -8.96 -2.35 5.11
CA ALA A 180 -7.55 -2.10 4.92
C ALA A 180 -6.86 -2.08 6.29
N GLU A 181 -5.80 -2.88 6.43
CA GLU A 181 -5.04 -3.04 7.67
C GLU A 181 -3.55 -3.09 7.38
N VAL A 182 -2.76 -2.58 8.33
CA VAL A 182 -1.31 -2.73 8.34
C VAL A 182 -0.93 -3.43 9.62
N ILE A 183 -0.39 -4.63 9.48
CA ILE A 183 -0.05 -5.47 10.63
C ILE A 183 1.42 -5.86 10.65
N PRO A 184 2.08 -5.89 11.81
CA PRO A 184 3.39 -6.50 11.95
C PRO A 184 3.27 -8.02 11.81
N ALA A 185 4.06 -8.61 10.91
CA ALA A 185 4.16 -10.06 10.75
C ALA A 185 5.56 -10.46 10.30
N ARG A 186 6.36 -10.91 11.26
CA ARG A 186 7.77 -11.29 11.06
C ARG A 186 7.92 -12.74 10.64
N THR A 187 7.02 -13.59 11.15
CA THR A 187 7.10 -15.03 11.05
C THR A 187 5.89 -15.63 10.31
N GLU A 188 6.04 -16.90 9.89
CA GLU A 188 4.94 -17.69 9.35
C GLU A 188 3.79 -17.82 10.37
N ALA A 189 4.12 -18.03 11.64
CA ALA A 189 3.13 -18.20 12.70
C ALA A 189 2.31 -16.93 12.92
N GLU A 190 2.96 -15.75 12.98
CA GLU A 190 2.26 -14.47 13.10
C GLU A 190 1.36 -14.21 11.88
N THR A 191 1.88 -14.46 10.68
CA THR A 191 1.09 -14.33 9.45
C THR A 191 -0.11 -15.28 9.46
N GLY A 192 0.11 -16.55 9.83
CA GLY A 192 -0.95 -17.57 9.94
C GLY A 192 -2.05 -17.15 10.90
N TYR A 193 -1.67 -16.66 12.09
CA TYR A 193 -2.61 -16.17 13.08
C TYR A 193 -3.55 -15.08 12.52
N PHE A 194 -2.99 -14.05 11.88
CA PHE A 194 -3.81 -12.98 11.30
C PHE A 194 -4.73 -13.46 10.19
N ILE A 195 -4.30 -14.42 9.38
CA ILE A 195 -5.14 -14.98 8.33
C ILE A 195 -6.24 -15.87 8.90
N GLU A 196 -5.99 -16.58 10.01
CA GLU A 196 -7.02 -17.31 10.74
C GLU A 196 -8.08 -16.37 11.33
N GLU A 197 -7.66 -15.27 11.96
CA GLU A 197 -8.58 -14.23 12.46
C GLU A 197 -9.42 -13.64 11.30
N LEU A 198 -8.79 -13.34 10.17
CA LEU A 198 -9.49 -12.89 8.97
C LEU A 198 -10.50 -13.95 8.48
N GLY A 199 -10.15 -15.22 8.58
CA GLY A 199 -11.01 -16.34 8.24
C GLY A 199 -12.24 -16.52 9.13
N GLN A 200 -12.22 -15.98 10.35
CA GLN A 200 -13.41 -15.94 11.24
C GLN A 200 -14.43 -14.90 10.77
N ILE A 201 -13.99 -13.88 10.06
CA ILE A 201 -14.83 -12.78 9.59
C ILE A 201 -15.25 -12.99 8.13
N LEU A 202 -14.37 -13.57 7.31
CA LEU A 202 -14.56 -13.73 5.87
C LEU A 202 -14.48 -15.20 5.44
N PRO A 203 -15.33 -15.66 4.54
CA PRO A 203 -15.23 -16.99 3.92
C PRO A 203 -14.08 -17.00 2.90
N LEU A 204 -12.83 -17.13 3.37
CA LEU A 204 -11.60 -16.99 2.56
C LEU A 204 -11.60 -17.88 1.30
N LYS A 205 -12.28 -19.03 1.33
CA LYS A 205 -12.44 -19.92 0.17
C LYS A 205 -13.21 -19.31 -1.00
N GLU A 206 -13.89 -18.20 -0.79
CA GLU A 206 -14.58 -17.44 -1.83
C GLU A 206 -13.74 -16.29 -2.41
N TYR A 207 -12.55 -16.06 -1.84
CA TYR A 207 -11.68 -14.94 -2.22
C TYR A 207 -10.47 -15.41 -3.00
N GLU A 208 -10.09 -14.65 -4.01
CA GLU A 208 -8.79 -14.75 -4.66
C GLU A 208 -7.74 -14.02 -3.79
N LEU A 209 -6.63 -14.70 -3.49
CA LEU A 209 -5.49 -14.09 -2.82
C LEU A 209 -4.52 -13.53 -3.85
N ARG A 210 -4.19 -12.25 -3.75
CA ARG A 210 -3.16 -11.58 -4.54
C ARG A 210 -2.04 -11.10 -3.64
N ILE A 211 -0.83 -11.51 -3.96
CA ILE A 211 0.34 -11.25 -3.14
C ILE A 211 1.36 -10.47 -3.96
N THR A 212 1.81 -9.35 -3.41
CA THR A 212 2.88 -8.51 -3.96
C THR A 212 3.99 -8.29 -2.93
N GLY A 213 5.07 -7.67 -3.35
CA GLY A 213 6.15 -7.27 -2.46
C GLY A 213 7.15 -8.38 -2.17
N GLU A 214 7.81 -8.24 -1.05
CA GLU A 214 8.93 -9.12 -0.67
C GLU A 214 8.44 -10.51 -0.23
N HIS A 215 9.22 -11.55 -0.59
CA HIS A 215 8.92 -12.93 -0.20
C HIS A 215 7.51 -13.43 -0.58
N ALA A 216 6.89 -12.87 -1.64
CA ALA A 216 5.53 -13.21 -2.06
C ALA A 216 5.32 -14.72 -2.29
N LYS A 217 6.33 -15.43 -2.82
CA LYS A 217 6.28 -16.88 -3.04
C LYS A 217 6.25 -17.69 -1.73
N GLU A 218 6.97 -17.23 -0.71
CA GLU A 218 6.97 -17.84 0.63
C GLU A 218 5.63 -17.61 1.30
N LEU A 219 5.16 -16.38 1.28
CA LEU A 219 3.85 -16.00 1.82
C LEU A 219 2.73 -16.85 1.18
N ARG A 220 2.77 -17.05 -0.15
CA ARG A 220 1.83 -17.93 -0.85
C ARG A 220 1.87 -19.37 -0.33
N LYS A 221 3.04 -19.90 0.01
CA LYS A 221 3.16 -21.26 0.58
C LYS A 221 2.51 -21.36 1.95
N TRP A 222 2.66 -20.32 2.78
CA TRP A 222 2.14 -20.30 4.14
C TRP A 222 0.62 -20.24 4.17
N ILE A 223 0.02 -19.32 3.41
CA ILE A 223 -1.41 -19.01 3.55
C ILE A 223 -2.25 -19.31 2.31
N GLY A 224 -1.65 -19.56 1.15
CA GLY A 224 -2.39 -19.67 -0.12
C GLY A 224 -3.45 -20.77 -0.17
N LYS A 225 -3.29 -21.84 0.64
CA LYS A 225 -4.24 -22.95 0.71
C LYS A 225 -5.58 -22.58 1.36
N GLN A 226 -5.64 -21.47 2.08
CA GLN A 226 -6.85 -20.99 2.76
C GLN A 226 -7.81 -20.27 1.81
N PHE A 227 -7.35 -19.92 0.61
CA PHE A 227 -8.10 -19.15 -0.39
C PHE A 227 -8.56 -20.04 -1.56
N GLU A 228 -9.48 -19.52 -2.39
CA GLU A 228 -9.90 -20.16 -3.64
C GLU A 228 -8.70 -20.32 -4.59
N LYS A 229 -7.95 -19.24 -4.76
CA LYS A 229 -6.80 -19.16 -5.64
C LYS A 229 -5.79 -18.19 -5.07
N ALA A 230 -4.50 -18.48 -5.21
CA ALA A 230 -3.40 -17.59 -4.79
C ALA A 230 -2.49 -17.25 -5.96
N ILE A 231 -2.32 -15.95 -6.22
CA ILE A 231 -1.52 -15.39 -7.31
C ILE A 231 -0.44 -14.48 -6.70
N CYS A 232 0.81 -14.62 -7.17
CA CYS A 232 1.87 -13.65 -6.91
C CYS A 232 1.96 -12.71 -8.12
N GLU A 233 1.95 -11.42 -7.87
CA GLU A 233 2.11 -10.34 -8.86
C GLU A 233 3.55 -9.83 -8.90
#